data_e17a9779e03ac29f339c2330b3dfabbd
#
_entry.id   e17a9779e03ac29f339c2330b3dfabbd
#
_cell.length_a   1.000
_cell.length_b   1.000
_cell.length_c   1.000
_cell.angle_alpha   90.00
_cell.angle_beta   90.00
_cell.angle_gamma   90.00
#
_symmetry.space_group_name_H-M   'P 1'
#
loop_
_entity.id
_entity.type
_entity.pdbx_description
1 polymer ?
#
loop_
_entity_poly.entity_id
_entity_poly.type
_entity_poly.pdbx_seq_one_letter_code
_entity_poly.pdbx_strand_id
1 'polypeptide(L)'
;MFSSKQLLDSINSTVQMGQIGIRSVLDTSVSTPLRSALVSQLREYDLLETQAHEIAAARGWELHDVNPAIRKVANATARMRLSCGNTETKIAAMMIHGNTRGMIIGYKDLHRCGSPEAQVRSISQALLDCEAENIRQMQGFL
;
A
#
# COMPACT_ATOMS: atom_id res chain seq x y z
N MET A 1 -21.92 9.59 -8.16
CA MET A 1 -20.69 9.41 -8.97
C MET A 1 -19.48 9.41 -8.05
N PHE A 2 -18.53 8.56 -8.33
CA PHE A 2 -17.28 8.50 -7.57
C PHE A 2 -16.40 9.70 -7.93
N SER A 3 -16.12 10.57 -6.96
CA SER A 3 -15.45 11.85 -7.18
C SER A 3 -13.91 11.74 -7.09
N SER A 4 -13.22 12.78 -7.55
CA SER A 4 -11.75 12.88 -7.36
C SER A 4 -11.36 12.85 -5.89
N LYS A 5 -12.15 13.47 -5.00
CA LYS A 5 -11.93 13.40 -3.55
C LYS A 5 -12.04 11.96 -3.05
N GLN A 6 -13.07 11.23 -3.47
CA GLN A 6 -13.25 9.83 -3.08
C GLN A 6 -12.14 8.94 -3.62
N LEU A 7 -11.67 9.20 -4.84
CA LEU A 7 -10.52 8.49 -5.40
C LEU A 7 -9.25 8.76 -4.58
N LEU A 8 -9.00 10.01 -4.23
CA LEU A 8 -7.84 10.38 -3.42
C LEU A 8 -7.90 9.75 -2.02
N ASP A 9 -9.09 9.70 -1.44
CA ASP A 9 -9.31 9.07 -0.14
C ASP A 9 -9.03 7.56 -0.19
N SER A 10 -9.46 6.90 -1.26
CA SER A 10 -9.15 5.48 -1.51
C SER A 10 -7.64 5.25 -1.70
N ILE A 11 -6.95 6.14 -2.42
CA ILE A 11 -5.50 6.09 -2.58
C ILE A 11 -4.81 6.18 -1.22
N ASN A 12 -5.21 7.14 -0.39
CA ASN A 12 -4.67 7.31 0.96
C ASN A 12 -4.84 6.04 1.80
N SER A 13 -6.03 5.44 1.78
CA SER A 13 -6.30 4.19 2.50
C SER A 13 -5.45 3.03 2.01
N THR A 14 -5.30 2.88 0.69
CA THR A 14 -4.47 1.83 0.09
C THR A 14 -3.01 1.99 0.48
N VAL A 15 -2.48 3.20 0.42
CA VAL A 15 -1.10 3.51 0.85
C VAL A 15 -0.90 3.17 2.31
N GLN A 16 -1.82 3.57 3.18
CA GLN A 16 -1.72 3.27 4.62
C GLN A 16 -1.81 1.77 4.90
N MET A 17 -2.63 1.03 4.17
CA MET A 17 -2.66 -0.43 4.28
C MET A 17 -1.33 -1.06 3.87
N GLY A 18 -0.70 -0.56 2.82
CA GLY A 18 0.65 -0.98 2.41
C GLY A 18 1.69 -0.72 3.49
N GLN A 19 1.68 0.46 4.09
CA GLN A 19 2.57 0.82 5.20
C GLN A 19 2.37 -0.11 6.40
N ILE A 20 1.12 -0.38 6.77
CA ILE A 20 0.78 -1.28 7.88
C ILE A 20 1.30 -2.70 7.61
N GLY A 21 1.08 -3.20 6.40
CA GLY A 21 1.55 -4.53 5.99
C GLY A 21 3.07 -4.66 6.09
N ILE A 22 3.82 -3.69 5.56
CA ILE A 22 5.28 -3.70 5.61
C ILE A 22 5.79 -3.60 7.05
N ARG A 23 5.26 -2.66 7.85
CA ARG A 23 5.68 -2.50 9.25
C ARG A 23 5.43 -3.75 10.08
N SER A 24 4.30 -4.43 9.85
CA SER A 24 3.99 -5.66 10.57
C SER A 24 4.99 -6.77 10.29
N VAL A 25 5.53 -6.83 9.08
CA VAL A 25 6.55 -7.79 8.69
C VAL A 25 7.93 -7.38 9.21
N LEU A 26 8.27 -6.09 9.18
CA LEU A 26 9.55 -5.59 9.67
C LEU A 26 9.73 -5.78 11.17
N ASP A 27 8.64 -5.97 11.92
CA ASP A 27 8.69 -6.34 13.34
C ASP A 27 9.10 -7.81 13.56
N THR A 28 9.19 -8.60 12.49
CA THR A 28 9.65 -9.98 12.54
C THR A 28 11.11 -10.10 12.10
N SER A 29 11.73 -11.27 12.30
CA SER A 29 13.09 -11.50 11.83
C SER A 29 13.09 -11.78 10.34
N VAL A 30 13.70 -10.89 9.55
CA VAL A 30 13.78 -11.00 8.10
C VAL A 30 15.23 -10.87 7.63
N SER A 31 15.55 -11.47 6.47
CA SER A 31 16.87 -11.34 5.86
C SER A 31 17.19 -9.90 5.49
N THR A 32 18.45 -9.54 5.44
CA THR A 32 18.88 -8.18 5.09
C THR A 32 18.43 -7.76 3.70
N PRO A 33 18.51 -8.59 2.63
CA PRO A 33 18.01 -8.21 1.31
C PRO A 33 16.49 -7.95 1.30
N LEU A 34 15.72 -8.80 1.96
CA LEU A 34 14.26 -8.62 2.04
C LEU A 34 13.90 -7.34 2.84
N ARG A 35 14.57 -7.14 3.97
CA ARG A 35 14.39 -5.92 4.78
C ARG A 35 14.68 -4.67 3.96
N SER A 36 15.78 -4.67 3.20
CA SER A 36 16.16 -3.54 2.35
C SER A 36 15.09 -3.23 1.31
N ALA A 37 14.56 -4.25 0.64
CA ALA A 37 13.49 -4.10 -0.33
C ALA A 37 12.21 -3.51 0.32
N LEU A 38 11.81 -4.06 1.47
CA LEU A 38 10.62 -3.61 2.19
C LEU A 38 10.75 -2.18 2.71
N VAL A 39 11.92 -1.80 3.23
CA VAL A 39 12.18 -0.42 3.68
C VAL A 39 12.09 0.55 2.50
N SER A 40 12.62 0.18 1.34
CA SER A 40 12.52 0.99 0.13
C SER A 40 11.05 1.17 -0.30
N GLN A 41 10.26 0.10 -0.29
CA GLN A 41 8.83 0.15 -0.59
C GLN A 41 8.07 1.03 0.40
N LEU A 42 8.42 0.95 1.69
CA LEU A 42 7.80 1.79 2.72
C LEU A 42 8.05 3.28 2.47
N ARG A 43 9.25 3.65 2.05
CA ARG A 43 9.58 5.04 1.68
C ARG A 43 8.74 5.53 0.50
N GLU A 44 8.51 4.68 -0.49
CA GLU A 44 7.64 5.03 -1.62
C GLU A 44 6.21 5.27 -1.16
N TYR A 45 5.67 4.43 -0.27
CA TYR A 45 4.35 4.66 0.31
C TYR A 45 4.29 5.95 1.14
N ASP A 46 5.32 6.24 1.93
CA ASP A 46 5.38 7.48 2.70
C ASP A 46 5.35 8.71 1.79
N LEU A 47 6.05 8.65 0.66
CA LEU A 47 6.04 9.72 -0.33
C LEU A 47 4.66 9.90 -0.96
N LEU A 48 4.02 8.81 -1.35
CA LEU A 48 2.66 8.85 -1.91
C LEU A 48 1.64 9.39 -0.90
N GLU A 49 1.75 9.02 0.36
CA GLU A 49 0.89 9.55 1.43
C GLU A 49 1.05 11.07 1.56
N THR A 50 2.29 11.54 1.59
CA THR A 50 2.59 12.97 1.65
C THR A 50 1.97 13.72 0.47
N GLN A 51 2.14 13.20 -0.75
CA GLN A 51 1.56 13.79 -1.95
C GLN A 51 0.03 13.82 -1.91
N ALA A 52 -0.61 12.75 -1.43
CA ALA A 52 -2.06 12.70 -1.28
C ALA A 52 -2.55 13.78 -0.31
N HIS A 53 -1.88 13.93 0.82
CA HIS A 53 -2.23 14.95 1.81
C HIS A 53 -2.00 16.38 1.29
N GLU A 54 -0.96 16.62 0.51
CA GLU A 54 -0.72 17.92 -0.14
C GLU A 54 -1.82 18.28 -1.14
N ILE A 55 -2.24 17.32 -1.96
CA ILE A 55 -3.35 17.52 -2.91
C ILE A 55 -4.64 17.85 -2.15
N ALA A 56 -4.94 17.08 -1.10
CA ALA A 56 -6.14 17.29 -0.28
C ALA A 56 -6.12 18.66 0.40
N ALA A 57 -4.99 19.05 0.99
CA ALA A 57 -4.84 20.33 1.67
C ALA A 57 -5.08 21.52 0.72
N ALA A 58 -4.55 21.45 -0.50
CA ALA A 58 -4.72 22.49 -1.50
C ALA A 58 -6.20 22.70 -1.92
N ARG A 59 -7.04 21.68 -1.71
CA ARG A 59 -8.47 21.69 -2.08
C ARG A 59 -9.42 21.79 -0.88
N GLY A 60 -8.87 21.85 0.34
CA GLY A 60 -9.67 21.81 1.55
C GLY A 60 -10.40 20.48 1.77
N TRP A 61 -9.88 19.41 1.23
CA TRP A 61 -10.43 18.06 1.42
C TRP A 61 -9.85 17.40 2.66
N GLU A 62 -10.71 16.78 3.46
CA GLU A 62 -10.31 15.91 4.56
C GLU A 62 -10.19 14.48 4.06
N LEU A 63 -9.05 13.83 4.35
CA LEU A 63 -8.85 12.41 4.06
C LEU A 63 -9.08 11.59 5.33
N HIS A 64 -9.65 10.39 5.16
CA HIS A 64 -9.88 9.45 6.25
C HIS A 64 -8.67 8.53 6.42
N ASP A 65 -8.18 8.43 7.67
CA ASP A 65 -7.12 7.50 7.99
C ASP A 65 -7.67 6.12 8.32
N VAL A 66 -6.87 5.10 8.04
CA VAL A 66 -7.20 3.72 8.38
C VAL A 66 -7.30 3.57 9.90
N ASN A 67 -8.32 2.86 10.38
CA ASN A 67 -8.55 2.65 11.80
C ASN A 67 -7.32 2.01 12.46
N PRO A 68 -6.79 2.59 13.56
CA PRO A 68 -5.63 2.04 14.27
C PRO A 68 -5.76 0.58 14.72
N ALA A 69 -6.98 0.09 14.95
CA ALA A 69 -7.23 -1.30 15.31
C ALA A 69 -6.79 -2.28 14.22
N ILE A 70 -6.81 -1.86 12.95
CA ILE A 70 -6.39 -2.69 11.80
C ILE A 70 -4.90 -3.03 11.91
N ARG A 71 -4.08 -2.12 12.41
CA ARG A 71 -2.64 -2.35 12.62
C ARG A 71 -2.40 -3.51 13.62
N LYS A 72 -3.17 -3.57 14.70
CA LYS A 72 -3.07 -4.65 15.70
C LYS A 72 -3.44 -6.00 15.11
N VAL A 73 -4.52 -6.04 14.32
CA VAL A 73 -4.96 -7.26 13.64
C VAL A 73 -3.93 -7.71 12.61
N ALA A 74 -3.38 -6.79 11.83
CA ALA A 74 -2.34 -7.09 10.84
C ALA A 74 -1.09 -7.67 11.50
N ASN A 75 -0.63 -7.08 12.62
CA ASN A 75 0.53 -7.58 13.36
C ASN A 75 0.30 -8.99 13.90
N ALA A 76 -0.88 -9.25 14.49
CA ALA A 76 -1.23 -10.57 15.00
C ALA A 76 -1.30 -11.61 13.88
N THR A 77 -1.88 -11.26 12.75
CA THR A 77 -1.99 -12.15 11.58
C THR A 77 -0.60 -12.45 10.99
N ALA A 78 0.26 -11.44 10.86
CA ALA A 78 1.62 -11.62 10.36
C ALA A 78 2.41 -12.57 11.27
N ARG A 79 2.37 -12.36 12.58
CA ARG A 79 3.06 -13.23 13.56
C ARG A 79 2.56 -14.67 13.46
N MET A 80 1.26 -14.88 13.34
CA MET A 80 0.67 -16.21 13.25
C MET A 80 1.10 -16.93 11.97
N ARG A 81 1.10 -16.23 10.82
CA ARG A 81 1.49 -16.81 9.54
C ARG A 81 2.98 -17.11 9.43
N LEU A 82 3.82 -16.30 10.06
CA LEU A 82 5.27 -16.41 9.98
C LEU A 82 5.87 -17.36 11.03
N SER A 83 5.07 -17.90 11.94
CA SER A 83 5.54 -18.84 12.96
C SER A 83 5.85 -20.25 12.44
N CYS A 84 5.45 -20.58 11.20
CA CYS A 84 5.51 -21.93 10.64
C CYS A 84 6.24 -21.98 9.29
N GLY A 85 7.54 -22.32 9.25
CA GLY A 85 8.28 -22.65 8.03
C GLY A 85 9.00 -21.48 7.36
N ASN A 86 9.26 -21.56 6.03
CA ASN A 86 10.08 -20.58 5.32
C ASN A 86 9.46 -19.18 5.32
N THR A 87 9.97 -18.33 6.18
CA THR A 87 9.47 -17.01 6.46
C THR A 87 9.59 -16.07 5.25
N GLU A 88 10.70 -16.13 4.52
CA GLU A 88 10.97 -15.23 3.40
C GLU A 88 9.98 -15.43 2.26
N THR A 89 9.76 -16.68 1.84
CA THR A 89 8.77 -17.02 0.81
C THR A 89 7.36 -16.62 1.24
N LYS A 90 7.00 -16.86 2.50
CA LYS A 90 5.69 -16.47 3.04
C LYS A 90 5.49 -14.96 3.04
N ILE A 91 6.50 -14.20 3.44
CA ILE A 91 6.46 -12.74 3.42
C ILE A 91 6.27 -12.25 1.99
N ALA A 92 7.06 -12.76 1.05
CA ALA A 92 6.95 -12.38 -0.35
C ALA A 92 5.56 -12.66 -0.90
N ALA A 93 4.99 -13.83 -0.62
CA ALA A 93 3.64 -14.19 -1.05
C ALA A 93 2.58 -13.25 -0.44
N MET A 94 2.69 -12.96 0.85
CA MET A 94 1.77 -12.02 1.53
C MET A 94 1.84 -10.62 0.91
N MET A 95 3.04 -10.12 0.61
CA MET A 95 3.22 -8.81 -0.01
C MET A 95 2.63 -8.80 -1.43
N ILE A 96 2.84 -9.84 -2.22
CA ILE A 96 2.27 -9.95 -3.57
C ILE A 96 0.74 -9.92 -3.51
N HIS A 97 0.14 -10.67 -2.59
CA HIS A 97 -1.32 -10.66 -2.43
C HIS A 97 -1.84 -9.26 -2.04
N GLY A 98 -1.17 -8.59 -1.11
CA GLY A 98 -1.56 -7.24 -0.71
C GLY A 98 -1.43 -6.22 -1.84
N ASN A 99 -0.31 -6.26 -2.57
CA ASN A 99 -0.08 -5.38 -3.71
C ASN A 99 -1.09 -5.64 -4.85
N THR A 100 -1.40 -6.90 -5.12
CA THR A 100 -2.40 -7.28 -6.13
C THR A 100 -3.78 -6.73 -5.76
N ARG A 101 -4.16 -6.85 -4.49
CA ARG A 101 -5.42 -6.30 -3.99
C ARG A 101 -5.45 -4.78 -4.15
N GLY A 102 -4.35 -4.11 -3.84
CA GLY A 102 -4.22 -2.65 -4.02
C GLY A 102 -4.39 -2.24 -5.48
N MET A 103 -3.82 -2.98 -6.42
CA MET A 103 -3.99 -2.75 -7.85
C MET A 103 -5.45 -2.91 -8.29
N ILE A 104 -6.11 -3.96 -7.85
CA ILE A 104 -7.52 -4.21 -8.18
C ILE A 104 -8.39 -3.05 -7.71
N ILE A 105 -8.22 -2.62 -6.46
CA ILE A 105 -8.94 -1.48 -5.90
C ILE A 105 -8.65 -0.22 -6.71
N GLY A 106 -7.37 0.05 -6.99
CA GLY A 106 -6.94 1.23 -7.73
C GLY A 106 -7.56 1.32 -9.12
N TYR A 107 -7.54 0.24 -9.89
CA TYR A 107 -8.17 0.20 -11.21
C TYR A 107 -9.68 0.36 -11.16
N LYS A 108 -10.34 -0.32 -10.23
CA LYS A 108 -11.80 -0.19 -10.06
C LYS A 108 -12.20 1.24 -9.74
N ASP A 109 -11.50 1.87 -8.80
CA ASP A 109 -11.83 3.22 -8.35
C ASP A 109 -11.52 4.26 -9.42
N LEU A 110 -10.44 4.08 -10.18
CA LEU A 110 -10.10 4.93 -11.31
C LEU A 110 -11.21 4.88 -12.38
N HIS A 111 -11.69 3.68 -12.71
CA HIS A 111 -12.80 3.51 -13.66
C HIS A 111 -14.10 4.11 -13.13
N ARG A 112 -14.40 3.96 -11.84
CA ARG A 112 -15.60 4.54 -11.21
C ARG A 112 -15.56 6.06 -11.22
N CYS A 113 -14.39 6.66 -11.08
CA CYS A 113 -14.23 8.11 -11.12
C CYS A 113 -14.46 8.67 -12.52
N GLY A 114 -14.09 7.95 -13.56
CA GLY A 114 -14.24 8.34 -14.96
C GLY A 114 -13.29 9.45 -15.39
N SER A 115 -13.49 10.67 -14.90
CA SER A 115 -12.66 11.83 -15.25
C SER A 115 -12.10 12.52 -14.01
N PRO A 116 -11.12 11.92 -13.34
CA PRO A 116 -10.51 12.53 -12.16
C PRO A 116 -9.70 13.78 -12.54
N GLU A 117 -9.51 14.68 -11.56
CA GLU A 117 -8.59 15.80 -11.73
C GLU A 117 -7.18 15.29 -12.07
N ALA A 118 -6.43 16.08 -12.84
CA ALA A 118 -5.13 15.66 -13.37
C ALA A 118 -4.15 15.20 -12.27
N GLN A 119 -4.06 15.91 -11.15
CA GLN A 119 -3.16 15.53 -10.05
C GLN A 119 -3.60 14.25 -9.36
N VAL A 120 -4.91 14.03 -9.22
CA VAL A 120 -5.43 12.80 -8.61
C VAL A 120 -5.22 11.61 -9.55
N ARG A 121 -5.40 11.80 -10.86
CA ARG A 121 -5.07 10.78 -11.85
C ARG A 121 -3.59 10.41 -11.80
N SER A 122 -2.73 11.39 -11.69
CA SER A 122 -1.28 11.20 -11.65
C SER A 122 -0.84 10.37 -10.44
N ILE A 123 -1.35 10.68 -9.25
CA ILE A 123 -1.01 9.92 -8.04
C ILE A 123 -1.64 8.52 -8.05
N SER A 124 -2.83 8.37 -8.65
CA SER A 124 -3.46 7.06 -8.86
C SER A 124 -2.54 6.17 -9.72
N GLN A 125 -2.04 6.69 -10.83
CA GLN A 125 -1.12 5.95 -11.70
C GLN A 125 0.19 5.65 -11.00
N ALA A 126 0.74 6.60 -10.24
CA ALA A 126 1.97 6.40 -9.48
C ALA A 126 1.81 5.26 -8.46
N LEU A 127 0.67 5.16 -7.79
CA LEU A 127 0.38 4.08 -6.87
C LEU A 127 0.29 2.73 -7.60
N LEU A 128 -0.40 2.68 -8.74
CA LEU A 128 -0.50 1.45 -9.55
C LEU A 128 0.88 0.98 -10.02
N ASP A 129 1.73 1.89 -10.47
CA ASP A 129 3.10 1.58 -10.87
C ASP A 129 3.93 1.07 -9.70
N CYS A 130 3.78 1.69 -8.53
CA CYS A 130 4.44 1.28 -7.29
C CYS A 130 4.03 -0.15 -6.89
N GLU A 131 2.73 -0.46 -6.91
CA GLU A 131 2.21 -1.80 -6.60
C GLU A 131 2.77 -2.85 -7.57
N ALA A 132 2.80 -2.56 -8.86
CA ALA A 132 3.35 -3.46 -9.87
C ALA A 132 4.84 -3.74 -9.66
N GLU A 133 5.62 -2.71 -9.37
CA GLU A 133 7.06 -2.83 -9.09
C GLU A 133 7.32 -3.61 -7.80
N ASN A 134 6.51 -3.38 -6.77
CA ASN A 134 6.61 -4.12 -5.51
C ASN A 134 6.38 -5.62 -5.72
N ILE A 135 5.39 -5.98 -6.55
CA ILE A 135 5.13 -7.38 -6.92
C ILE A 135 6.37 -7.97 -7.61
N ARG A 136 6.93 -7.26 -8.57
CA ARG A 136 8.12 -7.71 -9.29
C ARG A 136 9.30 -7.96 -8.35
N GLN A 137 9.53 -7.06 -7.40
CA GLN A 137 10.60 -7.22 -6.40
C GLN A 137 10.36 -8.43 -5.51
N MET A 138 9.14 -8.63 -5.05
CA MET A 138 8.81 -9.74 -4.17
C MET A 138 8.90 -11.10 -4.87
N GLN A 139 8.70 -11.17 -6.17
CA GLN A 139 8.88 -12.40 -6.94
C GLN A 139 10.30 -12.97 -6.80
N GLY A 140 11.29 -12.12 -6.63
CA GLY A 140 12.68 -12.52 -6.40
C GLY A 140 12.91 -13.25 -5.07
N PHE A 141 11.96 -13.20 -4.13
CA PHE A 141 12.05 -13.83 -2.81
C PHE A 141 11.16 -15.06 -2.64
N LEU A 142 10.43 -15.44 -3.68
CA LEU A 142 9.56 -16.63 -3.67
C LEU A 142 10.33 -17.97 -3.68
#